data_ec1331e623e2c82387931c2ab74a102d
#
_entry.id   ec1331e623e2c82387931c2ab74a102d
#
_cell.length_a   1.000
_cell.length_b   1.000
_cell.length_c   1.000
_cell.angle_alpha   90.00
_cell.angle_beta   90.00
_cell.angle_gamma   90.00
#
_symmetry.space_group_name_H-M   'P 1'
#
loop_
_entity.id
_entity.type
_entity.pdbx_description
1 polymer ?
#
loop_
_entity_poly.entity_id
_entity_poly.type
_entity_poly.pdbx_seq_one_letter_code
_entity_poly.pdbx_strand_id
1 'polypeptide(L)'
;MTIKCIELSEDPCPNFRKLMSEYPSGELMVPACGAGTANVEFEVLTGLSVKFFGPGEYPYKSVLKEKPAESLAFDLDSLGYKSHAIHNHRAVFYNRNEVFANIGFDTFTSIEYMKNVAKTPKNWAKDKVLIECIEDALDSTPGRDMIYTISVQGHGKYPSEQVITNPKIKVLSAPTEELKWKYEYYVNQIYEMDQFIGELVDKLSKRDEPIMLAMYGDHIPAIDITEDDLESGNLYATQYLIWNNIGIKKDDENLHTYQLAAYMTDMVDLQVGTIFTYQQNHKNSETYLEDLKALGYDMLYGKGYIYGGGNPFEATKLKMGVNDIKIDKVVKIGDKYYIKGQNFTQHSKVTLNGKELQTIYLGEGVLGLLEDVDPEDAPNMKVSQIENKNKEILSTTE
;
A
#
# COMPACT_ATOMS: atom_id res chain seq x y z
N MET A 1 7.34 6.13 17.30
CA MET A 1 8.63 6.88 17.29
C MET A 1 8.51 8.00 18.30
N THR A 2 9.42 8.10 19.25
CA THR A 2 9.49 9.23 20.21
C THR A 2 10.82 9.95 20.02
N ILE A 3 10.75 11.27 19.79
CA ILE A 3 11.91 12.12 19.52
C ILE A 3 12.16 12.99 20.75
N LYS A 4 13.35 12.89 21.34
CA LYS A 4 13.71 13.48 22.64
C LYS A 4 13.62 15.02 22.67
N CYS A 5 13.91 15.67 21.55
CA CYS A 5 14.04 17.13 21.49
C CYS A 5 12.78 17.86 21.00
N ILE A 6 11.68 17.14 20.79
CA ILE A 6 10.42 17.70 20.28
C ILE A 6 9.33 17.61 21.33
N GLU A 7 8.73 18.73 21.65
CA GLU A 7 7.55 18.82 22.52
C GLU A 7 6.31 19.15 21.70
N LEU A 8 5.24 18.38 21.89
CA LEU A 8 3.97 18.52 21.18
C LEU A 8 2.86 18.99 22.12
N SER A 9 1.86 19.72 21.58
CA SER A 9 0.71 20.17 22.37
C SER A 9 -0.23 19.05 22.77
N GLU A 10 -0.32 18.00 21.98
CA GLU A 10 -1.19 16.83 22.18
C GLU A 10 -0.55 15.58 21.56
N ASP A 11 -1.03 14.39 21.93
CA ASP A 11 -0.63 13.12 21.29
C ASP A 11 -1.14 13.07 19.84
N PRO A 12 -0.28 12.87 18.84
CA PRO A 12 -0.71 12.76 17.44
C PRO A 12 -1.30 11.39 17.08
N CYS A 13 -1.19 10.36 17.94
CA CYS A 13 -1.58 8.98 17.62
C CYS A 13 -2.45 8.33 18.71
N PRO A 14 -3.53 8.96 19.19
CA PRO A 14 -4.33 8.43 20.29
C PRO A 14 -5.02 7.09 19.95
N ASN A 15 -5.54 6.91 18.71
CA ASN A 15 -6.18 5.68 18.29
C ASN A 15 -5.19 4.52 18.19
N PHE A 16 -4.04 4.75 17.54
CA PHE A 16 -3.00 3.74 17.41
C PHE A 16 -2.46 3.29 18.77
N ARG A 17 -2.20 4.22 19.71
CA ARG A 17 -1.75 3.90 21.07
C ARG A 17 -2.81 3.13 21.86
N LYS A 18 -4.09 3.49 21.73
CA LYS A 18 -5.19 2.73 22.35
C LYS A 18 -5.19 1.30 21.83
N LEU A 19 -5.14 1.11 20.53
CA LEU A 19 -5.12 -0.23 19.91
C LEU A 19 -3.88 -1.03 20.35
N MET A 20 -2.69 -0.42 20.40
CA MET A 20 -1.50 -1.09 20.93
C MET A 20 -1.65 -1.54 22.40
N SER A 21 -2.45 -0.83 23.21
CA SER A 21 -2.69 -1.25 24.60
C SER A 21 -3.64 -2.45 24.73
N GLU A 22 -4.44 -2.72 23.70
CA GLU A 22 -5.50 -3.75 23.71
C GLU A 22 -5.15 -4.99 22.87
N TYR A 23 -4.33 -4.84 21.83
CA TYR A 23 -4.04 -5.87 20.82
C TYR A 23 -2.56 -6.24 20.74
N PRO A 24 -2.20 -7.41 20.16
CA PRO A 24 -0.81 -7.80 19.94
C PRO A 24 -0.04 -6.69 19.20
N SER A 25 1.12 -6.36 19.71
CA SER A 25 1.94 -5.25 19.18
C SER A 25 3.41 -5.43 19.57
N GLY A 26 4.28 -4.61 19.01
CA GLY A 26 5.69 -4.63 19.35
C GLY A 26 6.51 -3.66 18.51
N GLU A 27 7.81 -3.71 18.72
CA GLU A 27 8.78 -3.07 17.86
C GLU A 27 8.92 -3.88 16.57
N LEU A 28 8.99 -3.19 15.44
CA LEU A 28 9.22 -3.78 14.12
C LEU A 28 10.54 -3.28 13.56
N MET A 29 11.50 -4.20 13.39
CA MET A 29 12.76 -3.90 12.72
C MET A 29 12.56 -3.91 11.22
N VAL A 30 12.71 -2.74 10.60
CA VAL A 30 12.50 -2.52 9.17
C VAL A 30 13.82 -2.40 8.41
N PRO A 31 13.89 -2.76 7.13
CA PRO A 31 15.11 -2.68 6.33
C PRO A 31 15.41 -1.29 5.77
N ALA A 32 14.55 -0.31 6.04
CA ALA A 32 14.58 1.01 5.41
C ALA A 32 14.52 2.14 6.44
N CYS A 33 15.15 3.27 6.10
CA CYS A 33 15.12 4.51 6.89
C CYS A 33 14.96 5.70 5.92
N GLY A 34 14.00 6.57 6.19
CA GLY A 34 13.73 7.77 5.40
C GLY A 34 13.11 7.55 4.03
N ALA A 35 13.30 6.38 3.44
CA ALA A 35 12.71 5.93 2.18
C ALA A 35 12.97 4.42 2.00
N GLY A 36 12.23 3.76 1.10
CA GLY A 36 12.47 2.35 0.78
C GLY A 36 11.30 1.44 1.04
N THR A 37 10.08 1.95 1.05
CA THR A 37 8.82 1.22 1.26
C THR A 37 8.76 -0.12 0.49
N ALA A 38 9.22 -0.16 -0.78
CA ALA A 38 9.22 -1.38 -1.58
C ALA A 38 10.09 -2.52 -1.00
N ASN A 39 11.14 -2.20 -0.23
CA ASN A 39 11.94 -3.21 0.46
C ASN A 39 11.19 -3.78 1.68
N VAL A 40 10.42 -2.95 2.36
CA VAL A 40 9.53 -3.38 3.45
C VAL A 40 8.39 -4.23 2.92
N GLU A 41 7.74 -3.81 1.83
CA GLU A 41 6.72 -4.59 1.13
C GLU A 41 7.26 -5.98 0.73
N PHE A 42 8.47 -6.02 0.16
CA PHE A 42 9.13 -7.28 -0.18
C PHE A 42 9.26 -8.20 1.03
N GLU A 43 9.82 -7.70 2.14
CA GLU A 43 10.02 -8.52 3.34
C GLU A 43 8.69 -9.05 3.92
N VAL A 44 7.66 -8.21 4.02
CA VAL A 44 6.35 -8.62 4.55
C VAL A 44 5.67 -9.64 3.64
N LEU A 45 5.69 -9.41 2.32
CA LEU A 45 4.93 -10.22 1.36
C LEU A 45 5.61 -11.54 1.00
N THR A 46 6.94 -11.63 1.10
CA THR A 46 7.69 -12.86 0.75
C THR A 46 8.25 -13.60 1.95
N GLY A 47 8.31 -12.96 3.13
CA GLY A 47 8.99 -13.52 4.31
C GLY A 47 10.52 -13.57 4.18
N LEU A 48 11.12 -12.93 3.18
CA LEU A 48 12.56 -12.94 2.95
C LEU A 48 13.20 -11.60 3.29
N SER A 49 14.38 -11.62 3.90
CA SER A 49 15.08 -10.38 4.21
C SER A 49 15.82 -9.80 3.02
N VAL A 50 15.70 -8.46 2.80
CA VAL A 50 16.52 -7.75 1.81
C VAL A 50 18.02 -7.79 2.12
N LYS A 51 18.42 -8.12 3.34
CA LYS A 51 19.83 -8.35 3.71
C LYS A 51 20.46 -9.54 2.99
N PHE A 52 19.66 -10.40 2.37
CA PHE A 52 20.15 -11.50 1.55
C PHE A 52 20.65 -11.08 0.16
N PHE A 53 20.36 -9.84 -0.24
CA PHE A 53 20.73 -9.23 -1.51
C PHE A 53 21.98 -8.33 -1.38
N GLY A 54 22.48 -7.87 -2.51
CA GLY A 54 23.56 -6.90 -2.57
C GLY A 54 23.17 -5.53 -2.00
N PRO A 55 24.14 -4.73 -1.50
CA PRO A 55 23.86 -3.40 -1.00
C PRO A 55 23.15 -2.51 -2.02
N GLY A 56 22.02 -1.91 -1.61
CA GLY A 56 21.23 -1.01 -2.47
C GLY A 56 20.36 -1.70 -3.51
N GLU A 57 20.26 -3.02 -3.49
CA GLU A 57 19.34 -3.75 -4.35
C GLU A 57 17.90 -3.58 -3.89
N TYR A 58 17.01 -3.39 -4.87
CA TYR A 58 15.57 -3.34 -4.70
C TYR A 58 14.94 -4.50 -5.47
N PRO A 59 14.46 -5.57 -4.81
CA PRO A 59 13.83 -6.71 -5.49
C PRO A 59 12.70 -6.32 -6.45
N TYR A 60 11.96 -5.26 -6.17
CA TYR A 60 10.92 -4.68 -7.04
C TYR A 60 11.47 -4.07 -8.34
N LYS A 61 12.76 -3.77 -8.41
CA LYS A 61 13.41 -3.22 -9.61
C LYS A 61 14.28 -4.25 -10.31
N SER A 62 14.48 -5.41 -9.70
CA SER A 62 15.29 -6.51 -10.22
C SER A 62 14.42 -7.78 -10.34
N VAL A 63 14.66 -8.78 -9.50
CA VAL A 63 14.11 -10.12 -9.62
C VAL A 63 12.58 -10.21 -9.71
N LEU A 64 11.85 -9.42 -8.91
CA LEU A 64 10.39 -9.47 -8.92
C LEU A 64 9.76 -8.70 -10.09
N LYS A 65 10.50 -7.84 -10.77
CA LYS A 65 10.07 -7.28 -12.04
C LYS A 65 10.13 -8.31 -13.18
N GLU A 66 11.08 -9.22 -13.11
CA GLU A 66 11.40 -10.14 -14.21
C GLU A 66 10.64 -11.45 -14.15
N LYS A 67 10.29 -11.93 -12.95
CA LYS A 67 9.66 -13.25 -12.78
C LYS A 67 8.80 -13.35 -11.51
N PRO A 68 7.82 -14.27 -11.53
CA PRO A 68 7.03 -14.57 -10.35
C PRO A 68 7.86 -15.19 -9.22
N ALA A 69 7.39 -14.97 -7.98
CA ALA A 69 7.94 -15.58 -6.77
C ALA A 69 6.83 -15.84 -5.75
N GLU A 70 6.99 -16.91 -4.95
CA GLU A 70 6.11 -17.20 -3.81
C GLU A 70 5.93 -15.98 -2.93
N SER A 71 4.71 -15.77 -2.47
CA SER A 71 4.33 -14.69 -1.59
C SER A 71 3.08 -15.04 -0.80
N LEU A 72 2.79 -14.26 0.22
CA LEU A 72 1.55 -14.42 1.00
C LEU A 72 0.29 -14.41 0.12
N ALA A 73 0.27 -13.64 -0.98
CA ALA A 73 -0.88 -13.59 -1.88
C ALA A 73 -1.08 -14.91 -2.63
N PHE A 74 -0.02 -15.49 -3.21
CA PHE A 74 -0.11 -16.84 -3.83
C PHE A 74 -0.47 -17.93 -2.82
N ASP A 75 0.11 -17.85 -1.63
CA ASP A 75 -0.13 -18.86 -0.60
C ASP A 75 -1.59 -18.87 -0.14
N LEU A 76 -2.18 -17.68 0.05
CA LEU A 76 -3.58 -17.52 0.42
C LEU A 76 -4.54 -17.81 -0.74
N ASP A 77 -4.17 -17.55 -2.00
CA ASP A 77 -4.98 -17.94 -3.17
C ASP A 77 -5.19 -19.47 -3.21
N SER A 78 -4.18 -20.25 -2.81
CA SER A 78 -4.30 -21.71 -2.68
C SER A 78 -5.41 -22.16 -1.71
N LEU A 79 -5.82 -21.28 -0.79
CA LEU A 79 -6.90 -21.47 0.18
C LEU A 79 -8.20 -20.77 -0.24
N GLY A 80 -8.26 -20.23 -1.46
CA GLY A 80 -9.43 -19.58 -2.03
C GLY A 80 -9.61 -18.13 -1.59
N TYR A 81 -8.57 -17.45 -1.12
CA TYR A 81 -8.58 -16.00 -0.91
C TYR A 81 -8.44 -15.27 -2.24
N LYS A 82 -9.01 -14.07 -2.33
CA LYS A 82 -8.70 -13.08 -3.36
C LYS A 82 -7.78 -12.01 -2.81
N SER A 83 -6.79 -11.61 -3.61
CA SER A 83 -5.72 -10.73 -3.15
C SER A 83 -5.81 -9.36 -3.81
N HIS A 84 -5.92 -8.32 -2.98
CA HIS A 84 -6.13 -6.93 -3.39
C HIS A 84 -4.98 -6.05 -2.90
N ALA A 85 -4.25 -5.43 -3.81
CA ALA A 85 -3.29 -4.36 -3.48
C ALA A 85 -3.97 -2.99 -3.61
N ILE A 86 -3.69 -2.08 -2.67
CA ILE A 86 -4.24 -0.71 -2.66
C ILE A 86 -3.12 0.28 -2.34
N HIS A 87 -2.99 1.34 -3.15
CA HIS A 87 -2.00 2.38 -2.89
C HIS A 87 -2.46 3.75 -3.39
N ASN A 88 -2.57 4.74 -2.51
CA ASN A 88 -2.98 6.10 -2.88
C ASN A 88 -1.86 6.91 -3.57
N HIS A 89 -1.02 6.24 -4.35
CA HIS A 89 -0.01 6.80 -5.23
C HIS A 89 -0.03 6.10 -6.60
N ARG A 90 0.83 6.55 -7.52
CA ARG A 90 0.85 6.08 -8.92
C ARG A 90 1.19 4.59 -9.04
N ALA A 91 0.45 3.90 -9.90
CA ALA A 91 0.60 2.46 -10.13
C ALA A 91 2.02 2.04 -10.49
N VAL A 92 2.67 2.82 -11.37
CA VAL A 92 4.00 2.51 -11.92
C VAL A 92 5.17 2.81 -10.97
N PHE A 93 4.88 3.40 -9.79
CA PHE A 93 5.95 3.71 -8.83
C PHE A 93 6.46 2.42 -8.19
N TYR A 94 7.77 2.19 -8.27
CA TYR A 94 8.44 0.92 -7.96
C TYR A 94 8.00 -0.26 -8.85
N ASN A 95 7.45 -0.02 -10.04
CA ASN A 95 6.91 -1.03 -10.95
C ASN A 95 5.80 -1.89 -10.33
N ARG A 96 5.01 -1.36 -9.38
CA ARG A 96 4.00 -2.13 -8.66
C ARG A 96 2.95 -2.75 -9.58
N ASN A 97 2.59 -2.07 -10.68
CA ASN A 97 1.69 -2.61 -11.72
C ASN A 97 2.20 -3.89 -12.39
N GLU A 98 3.51 -4.17 -12.35
CA GLU A 98 4.11 -5.42 -12.84
C GLU A 98 4.41 -6.37 -11.69
N VAL A 99 5.02 -5.85 -10.61
CA VAL A 99 5.46 -6.64 -9.47
C VAL A 99 4.29 -7.32 -8.76
N PHE A 100 3.16 -6.64 -8.57
CA PHE A 100 2.01 -7.25 -7.89
C PHE A 100 1.42 -8.42 -8.69
N ALA A 101 1.48 -8.40 -10.02
CA ALA A 101 1.16 -9.58 -10.82
C ALA A 101 2.11 -10.74 -10.53
N ASN A 102 3.41 -10.46 -10.43
CA ASN A 102 4.46 -11.45 -10.19
C ASN A 102 4.48 -12.02 -8.77
N ILE A 103 3.82 -11.36 -7.82
CA ILE A 103 3.67 -11.85 -6.44
C ILE A 103 2.21 -12.18 -6.08
N GLY A 104 1.36 -12.47 -7.08
CA GLY A 104 0.10 -13.16 -6.89
C GLY A 104 -1.12 -12.31 -6.59
N PHE A 105 -1.07 -10.98 -6.70
CA PHE A 105 -2.27 -10.16 -6.51
C PHE A 105 -3.24 -10.30 -7.68
N ASP A 106 -4.54 -10.37 -7.37
CA ASP A 106 -5.63 -10.39 -8.36
C ASP A 106 -5.95 -8.99 -8.84
N THR A 107 -5.96 -7.99 -7.93
CA THR A 107 -6.27 -6.60 -8.27
C THR A 107 -5.28 -5.60 -7.69
N PHE A 108 -5.15 -4.45 -8.36
CA PHE A 108 -4.40 -3.31 -7.81
C PHE A 108 -5.17 -2.01 -8.00
N THR A 109 -5.64 -1.42 -6.89
CA THR A 109 -6.28 -0.10 -6.86
C THR A 109 -5.25 0.98 -6.53
N SER A 110 -4.75 1.65 -7.55
CA SER A 110 -3.84 2.79 -7.42
C SER A 110 -4.60 4.12 -7.44
N ILE A 111 -3.90 5.24 -7.21
CA ILE A 111 -4.53 6.58 -7.18
C ILE A 111 -5.31 6.89 -8.47
N GLU A 112 -4.93 6.30 -9.59
CA GLU A 112 -5.61 6.47 -10.87
C GLU A 112 -7.05 5.95 -10.83
N TYR A 113 -7.37 5.03 -9.93
CA TYR A 113 -8.70 4.44 -9.75
C TYR A 113 -9.45 5.01 -8.55
N MET A 114 -8.86 5.97 -7.82
CA MET A 114 -9.47 6.57 -6.63
C MET A 114 -10.24 7.83 -6.98
N LYS A 115 -11.37 8.04 -6.30
CA LYS A 115 -12.28 9.15 -6.49
C LYS A 115 -12.10 10.17 -5.36
N ASN A 116 -12.40 11.43 -5.65
CA ASN A 116 -12.47 12.50 -4.65
C ASN A 116 -11.25 12.61 -3.73
N VAL A 117 -10.05 12.37 -4.26
CA VAL A 117 -8.81 12.30 -3.49
C VAL A 117 -8.42 13.67 -2.95
N ALA A 118 -8.61 13.89 -1.64
CA ALA A 118 -8.09 15.06 -0.95
C ALA A 118 -6.56 15.03 -0.89
N LYS A 119 -5.93 16.21 -0.89
CA LYS A 119 -4.47 16.35 -0.88
C LYS A 119 -3.98 17.10 0.35
N THR A 120 -2.77 16.74 0.79
CA THR A 120 -2.02 17.51 1.77
C THR A 120 -1.50 18.83 1.18
N PRO A 121 -1.04 19.81 1.98
CA PRO A 121 -0.40 21.01 1.47
C PRO A 121 0.82 20.76 0.57
N LYS A 122 1.45 19.57 0.66
CA LYS A 122 2.55 19.14 -0.21
C LYS A 122 2.09 18.21 -1.35
N ASN A 123 0.79 18.19 -1.63
CA ASN A 123 0.17 17.47 -2.75
C ASN A 123 0.21 15.93 -2.66
N TRP A 124 0.44 15.36 -1.48
CA TRP A 124 0.25 13.94 -1.25
C TRP A 124 -1.24 13.60 -1.08
N ALA A 125 -1.65 12.42 -1.50
CA ALA A 125 -3.02 11.95 -1.27
C ALA A 125 -3.22 11.72 0.24
N LYS A 126 -4.39 12.14 0.76
CA LYS A 126 -4.78 11.84 2.14
C LYS A 126 -5.31 10.41 2.23
N ASP A 127 -5.00 9.73 3.34
CA ASP A 127 -5.28 8.31 3.52
C ASP A 127 -6.77 7.99 3.72
N LYS A 128 -7.58 8.99 4.03
CA LYS A 128 -9.04 8.80 4.18
C LYS A 128 -9.69 8.13 2.95
N VAL A 129 -9.15 8.33 1.74
CA VAL A 129 -9.64 7.69 0.51
C VAL A 129 -9.47 6.17 0.53
N LEU A 130 -8.50 5.66 1.30
CA LEU A 130 -8.22 4.23 1.39
C LEU A 130 -9.36 3.45 2.06
N ILE A 131 -10.19 4.09 2.89
CA ILE A 131 -11.34 3.44 3.55
C ILE A 131 -12.30 2.89 2.49
N GLU A 132 -12.74 3.74 1.57
CA GLU A 132 -13.66 3.33 0.48
C GLU A 132 -13.02 2.23 -0.38
N CYS A 133 -11.73 2.36 -0.70
CA CYS A 133 -11.03 1.35 -1.51
C CYS A 133 -10.92 -0.01 -0.80
N ILE A 134 -10.75 -0.04 0.53
CA ILE A 134 -10.73 -1.26 1.32
C ILE A 134 -12.12 -1.87 1.39
N GLU A 135 -13.16 -1.07 1.64
CA GLU A 135 -14.56 -1.54 1.64
C GLU A 135 -14.95 -2.10 0.25
N ASP A 136 -14.63 -1.38 -0.84
CA ASP A 136 -14.86 -1.84 -2.21
C ASP A 136 -14.16 -3.18 -2.50
N ALA A 137 -12.94 -3.36 -2.01
CA ALA A 137 -12.21 -4.62 -2.17
C ALA A 137 -12.92 -5.76 -1.43
N LEU A 138 -13.27 -5.58 -0.16
CA LEU A 138 -14.01 -6.56 0.65
C LEU A 138 -15.39 -6.90 0.06
N ASP A 139 -16.06 -5.93 -0.56
CA ASP A 139 -17.38 -6.13 -1.14
C ASP A 139 -17.33 -6.68 -2.58
N SER A 140 -16.15 -6.71 -3.21
CA SER A 140 -15.97 -7.15 -4.60
C SER A 140 -16.02 -8.66 -4.76
N THR A 141 -15.81 -9.42 -3.69
CA THR A 141 -15.80 -10.88 -3.71
C THR A 141 -16.77 -11.45 -2.67
N PRO A 142 -17.38 -12.63 -2.91
CA PRO A 142 -18.24 -13.29 -1.94
C PRO A 142 -17.45 -14.17 -0.95
N GLY A 143 -16.12 -14.19 -1.04
CA GLY A 143 -15.25 -15.13 -0.36
C GLY A 143 -14.36 -14.49 0.69
N ARG A 144 -13.17 -15.02 0.80
CA ARG A 144 -12.12 -14.54 1.69
C ARG A 144 -11.20 -13.59 0.93
N ASP A 145 -10.78 -12.51 1.59
CA ASP A 145 -9.93 -11.51 0.98
C ASP A 145 -8.62 -11.33 1.76
N MET A 146 -7.54 -11.13 1.02
CA MET A 146 -6.27 -10.62 1.50
C MET A 146 -6.08 -9.21 0.93
N ILE A 147 -6.00 -8.21 1.78
CA ILE A 147 -5.83 -6.82 1.35
C ILE A 147 -4.50 -6.28 1.85
N TYR A 148 -3.68 -5.77 0.95
CA TYR A 148 -2.43 -5.10 1.25
C TYR A 148 -2.51 -3.62 0.87
N THR A 149 -2.55 -2.75 1.89
CA THR A 149 -2.75 -1.31 1.69
C THR A 149 -1.49 -0.53 2.02
N ILE A 150 -1.08 0.36 1.13
CA ILE A 150 0.10 1.22 1.27
C ILE A 150 -0.37 2.68 1.29
N SER A 151 -0.05 3.40 2.38
CA SER A 151 -0.36 4.81 2.54
C SER A 151 0.78 5.71 2.04
N VAL A 152 0.47 6.97 1.71
CA VAL A 152 1.48 7.93 1.25
C VAL A 152 1.40 9.28 1.98
N GLN A 153 0.37 9.52 2.79
CA GLN A 153 0.10 10.83 3.37
C GLN A 153 1.25 11.37 4.22
N GLY A 154 1.92 10.51 4.98
CA GLY A 154 3.05 10.87 5.84
C GLY A 154 4.36 11.15 5.10
N HIS A 155 4.40 11.00 3.75
CA HIS A 155 5.61 11.12 2.95
C HIS A 155 6.14 12.57 2.86
N GLY A 156 7.48 12.74 2.80
CA GLY A 156 8.14 14.03 2.53
C GLY A 156 7.88 14.51 1.07
N LYS A 157 8.15 15.75 0.74
CA LYS A 157 9.08 16.69 1.37
C LYS A 157 8.40 17.44 2.52
N TYR A 158 9.15 17.59 3.61
CA TYR A 158 8.69 18.33 4.78
C TYR A 158 9.10 19.81 4.62
N PRO A 159 8.16 20.77 4.81
CA PRO A 159 8.42 22.20 4.60
C PRO A 159 9.28 22.78 5.71
N SER A 160 10.21 23.67 5.36
CA SER A 160 11.03 24.44 6.30
C SER A 160 10.35 25.72 6.80
N GLU A 161 9.10 25.95 6.40
CA GLU A 161 8.26 27.10 6.76
C GLU A 161 6.84 26.63 7.11
N GLN A 162 6.08 27.48 7.79
CA GLN A 162 4.70 27.16 8.16
C GLN A 162 3.80 27.07 6.90
N VAL A 163 3.18 25.91 6.70
CA VAL A 163 2.22 25.67 5.60
C VAL A 163 0.82 25.27 6.11
N ILE A 164 0.68 24.98 7.41
CA ILE A 164 -0.61 24.72 8.05
C ILE A 164 -0.97 25.92 8.91
N THR A 165 -2.02 26.65 8.54
CA THR A 165 -2.41 27.87 9.24
C THR A 165 -2.95 27.61 10.64
N ASN A 166 -3.73 26.54 10.81
CA ASN A 166 -4.33 26.15 12.08
C ASN A 166 -4.01 24.67 12.37
N PRO A 167 -2.78 24.34 12.80
CA PRO A 167 -2.42 22.97 13.09
C PRO A 167 -3.20 22.44 14.28
N LYS A 168 -3.71 21.20 14.17
CA LYS A 168 -4.34 20.50 15.29
C LYS A 168 -3.30 20.18 16.37
N ILE A 169 -2.15 19.68 15.95
CA ILE A 169 -1.00 19.42 16.82
C ILE A 169 0.03 20.52 16.61
N LYS A 170 0.41 21.21 17.67
CA LYS A 170 1.44 22.25 17.63
C LYS A 170 2.76 21.70 18.17
N VAL A 171 3.85 22.05 17.52
CA VAL A 171 5.18 21.84 18.05
C VAL A 171 5.52 23.01 18.96
N LEU A 172 5.60 22.73 20.27
CA LEU A 172 5.86 23.73 21.32
C LEU A 172 7.34 24.04 21.45
N SER A 173 8.21 23.03 21.23
CA SER A 173 9.66 23.15 21.28
C SER A 173 10.32 22.28 20.22
N ALA A 174 11.35 22.82 19.57
CA ALA A 174 12.22 22.14 18.62
C ALA A 174 13.61 22.82 18.62
N PRO A 175 14.70 22.12 18.22
CA PRO A 175 16.05 22.68 18.18
C PRO A 175 16.21 23.91 17.28
N THR A 176 15.49 23.95 16.17
CA THR A 176 15.49 25.07 15.22
C THR A 176 14.09 25.37 14.72
N GLU A 177 13.87 26.60 14.22
CA GLU A 177 12.58 27.01 13.61
C GLU A 177 12.27 26.18 12.34
N GLU A 178 13.28 25.83 11.56
CA GLU A 178 13.12 24.95 10.40
C GLU A 178 12.63 23.56 10.80
N LEU A 179 13.23 22.92 11.80
CA LEU A 179 12.81 21.63 12.31
C LEU A 179 11.40 21.70 12.90
N LYS A 180 11.08 22.78 13.59
CA LYS A 180 9.73 23.01 14.12
C LYS A 180 8.66 22.87 13.01
N TRP A 181 8.85 23.54 11.89
CA TRP A 181 7.87 23.47 10.78
C TRP A 181 7.84 22.12 10.09
N LYS A 182 8.99 21.47 9.92
CA LYS A 182 9.05 20.09 9.39
C LYS A 182 8.27 19.12 10.28
N TYR A 183 8.48 19.17 11.59
CA TYR A 183 7.78 18.31 12.55
C TYR A 183 6.30 18.68 12.67
N GLU A 184 5.95 19.97 12.73
CA GLU A 184 4.55 20.39 12.82
C GLU A 184 3.74 19.93 11.60
N TYR A 185 4.32 20.04 10.40
CA TYR A 185 3.71 19.45 9.21
C TYR A 185 3.53 17.94 9.36
N TYR A 186 4.59 17.22 9.70
CA TYR A 186 4.59 15.76 9.80
C TYR A 186 3.59 15.25 10.85
N VAL A 187 3.62 15.76 12.08
CA VAL A 187 2.74 15.27 13.14
C VAL A 187 1.25 15.53 12.86
N ASN A 188 0.92 16.58 12.09
CA ASN A 188 -0.45 16.81 11.65
C ASN A 188 -0.88 15.83 10.54
N GLN A 189 0.05 15.37 9.69
CA GLN A 189 -0.26 14.26 8.77
C GLN A 189 -0.47 12.95 9.56
N ILE A 190 0.39 12.67 10.54
CA ILE A 190 0.26 11.49 11.42
C ILE A 190 -1.06 11.53 12.19
N TYR A 191 -1.47 12.70 12.70
CA TYR A 191 -2.77 12.84 13.36
C TYR A 191 -3.94 12.48 12.43
N GLU A 192 -3.94 12.96 11.19
CA GLU A 192 -4.97 12.61 10.22
C GLU A 192 -4.94 11.11 9.85
N MET A 193 -3.74 10.52 9.75
CA MET A 193 -3.57 9.07 9.54
C MET A 193 -4.11 8.28 10.74
N ASP A 194 -3.90 8.74 11.95
CA ASP A 194 -4.46 8.12 13.17
C ASP A 194 -6.00 8.18 13.20
N GLN A 195 -6.59 9.29 12.73
CA GLN A 195 -8.04 9.39 12.59
C GLN A 195 -8.56 8.41 11.50
N PHE A 196 -7.84 8.25 10.41
CA PHE A 196 -8.12 7.22 9.39
C PHE A 196 -8.10 5.82 10.01
N ILE A 197 -7.10 5.49 10.82
CA ILE A 197 -6.99 4.19 11.52
C ILE A 197 -8.22 3.97 12.42
N GLY A 198 -8.59 4.97 13.22
CA GLY A 198 -9.77 4.88 14.09
C GLY A 198 -11.08 4.65 13.32
N GLU A 199 -11.28 5.37 12.21
CA GLU A 199 -12.45 5.21 11.35
C GLU A 199 -12.47 3.84 10.64
N LEU A 200 -11.32 3.38 10.14
CA LEU A 200 -11.19 2.06 9.51
C LEU A 200 -11.54 0.93 10.47
N VAL A 201 -10.95 0.93 11.67
CA VAL A 201 -11.23 -0.08 12.70
C VAL A 201 -12.69 -0.06 13.12
N ASP A 202 -13.31 1.12 13.30
CA ASP A 202 -14.74 1.25 13.61
C ASP A 202 -15.62 0.61 12.52
N LYS A 203 -15.30 0.81 11.24
CA LYS A 203 -16.02 0.20 10.12
C LYS A 203 -15.83 -1.30 10.07
N LEU A 204 -14.58 -1.79 10.15
CA LEU A 204 -14.27 -3.21 10.10
C LEU A 204 -14.88 -3.97 11.29
N SER A 205 -14.97 -3.35 12.49
CA SER A 205 -15.60 -3.94 13.66
C SER A 205 -17.11 -4.19 13.52
N LYS A 206 -17.77 -3.56 12.55
CA LYS A 206 -19.20 -3.70 12.26
C LYS A 206 -19.50 -4.77 11.20
N ARG A 207 -18.47 -5.35 10.58
CA ARG A 207 -18.64 -6.44 9.60
C ARG A 207 -18.83 -7.78 10.32
N ASP A 208 -19.72 -8.61 9.81
CA ASP A 208 -20.03 -9.93 10.38
C ASP A 208 -19.05 -11.04 9.92
N GLU A 209 -17.84 -10.68 9.52
CA GLU A 209 -16.81 -11.59 9.06
C GLU A 209 -15.57 -11.56 9.96
N PRO A 210 -14.83 -12.69 10.08
CA PRO A 210 -13.56 -12.73 10.80
C PRO A 210 -12.51 -11.85 10.12
N ILE A 211 -11.96 -10.88 10.84
CA ILE A 211 -10.95 -9.96 10.31
C ILE A 211 -9.74 -9.90 11.24
N MET A 212 -8.55 -9.96 10.63
CA MET A 212 -7.28 -9.63 11.25
C MET A 212 -6.60 -8.53 10.43
N LEU A 213 -6.18 -7.44 11.08
CA LEU A 213 -5.56 -6.29 10.44
C LEU A 213 -4.23 -5.95 11.11
N ALA A 214 -3.12 -6.18 10.42
CA ALA A 214 -1.82 -5.64 10.82
C ALA A 214 -1.63 -4.22 10.31
N MET A 215 -1.18 -3.34 11.19
CA MET A 215 -0.79 -1.96 10.87
C MET A 215 0.62 -1.73 11.35
N TYR A 216 1.47 -1.14 10.52
CA TYR A 216 2.87 -0.92 10.88
C TYR A 216 3.47 0.29 10.17
N GLY A 217 4.51 0.87 10.77
CA GLY A 217 5.36 1.86 10.12
C GLY A 217 6.41 1.17 9.25
N ASP A 218 6.48 1.54 7.98
CA ASP A 218 7.44 0.99 7.03
C ASP A 218 8.85 1.55 7.20
N HIS A 219 8.97 2.81 7.60
CA HIS A 219 10.22 3.47 7.97
C HIS A 219 9.95 4.79 8.71
N ILE A 220 10.95 5.31 9.40
CA ILE A 220 10.87 6.66 9.96
C ILE A 220 10.98 7.72 8.85
N PRO A 221 10.46 8.96 9.07
CA PRO A 221 10.51 10.01 8.07
C PRO A 221 11.93 10.55 7.85
N ALA A 222 12.23 11.03 6.65
CA ALA A 222 13.48 11.71 6.31
C ALA A 222 13.48 13.17 6.80
N ILE A 223 13.48 13.39 8.13
CA ILE A 223 13.48 14.71 8.79
C ILE A 223 14.75 14.85 9.64
N ASP A 224 15.92 14.80 9.04
CA ASP A 224 17.20 15.04 9.71
C ASP A 224 17.29 14.43 11.13
N ILE A 225 16.75 13.20 11.30
CA ILE A 225 16.73 12.46 12.57
C ILE A 225 17.97 11.60 12.65
N THR A 226 18.65 11.63 13.80
CA THR A 226 19.77 10.75 14.15
C THR A 226 19.35 9.72 15.21
N GLU A 227 20.19 8.72 15.45
CA GLU A 227 19.95 7.74 16.52
C GLU A 227 19.88 8.41 17.90
N ASP A 228 20.70 9.45 18.13
CA ASP A 228 20.72 10.19 19.38
C ASP A 228 19.43 10.97 19.66
N ASP A 229 18.69 11.32 18.63
CA ASP A 229 17.40 12.03 18.74
C ASP A 229 16.25 11.09 19.14
N LEU A 230 16.39 9.79 18.93
CA LEU A 230 15.36 8.80 19.20
C LEU A 230 15.47 8.22 20.62
N GLU A 231 14.33 7.97 21.27
CA GLU A 231 14.31 7.21 22.52
C GLU A 231 14.77 5.76 22.32
N SER A 232 14.41 5.15 21.19
CA SER A 232 14.85 3.80 20.83
C SER A 232 16.34 3.72 20.50
N GLY A 233 16.98 4.84 20.15
CA GLY A 233 18.37 4.84 19.65
C GLY A 233 18.58 4.08 18.35
N ASN A 234 17.50 3.82 17.58
CA ASN A 234 17.57 2.98 16.38
C ASN A 234 16.70 3.55 15.25
N LEU A 235 17.35 3.92 14.13
CA LEU A 235 16.69 4.48 12.95
C LEU A 235 15.86 3.46 12.15
N TYR A 236 16.04 2.17 12.42
CA TYR A 236 15.36 1.08 11.75
C TYR A 236 14.26 0.43 12.62
N ALA A 237 13.97 1.00 13.78
CA ALA A 237 12.91 0.54 14.67
C ALA A 237 11.63 1.35 14.44
N THR A 238 10.57 0.66 14.01
CA THR A 238 9.21 1.18 13.95
C THR A 238 8.31 0.41 14.91
N GLN A 239 7.01 0.51 14.77
CA GLN A 239 6.04 -0.21 15.60
C GLN A 239 5.00 -0.89 14.70
N TYR A 240 4.45 -2.00 15.19
CA TYR A 240 3.29 -2.65 14.60
C TYR A 240 2.25 -2.96 15.65
N LEU A 241 1.02 -3.18 15.21
CA LEU A 241 -0.06 -3.78 15.98
C LEU A 241 -0.92 -4.68 15.09
N ILE A 242 -1.60 -5.66 15.68
CA ILE A 242 -2.51 -6.58 14.97
C ILE A 242 -3.88 -6.52 15.62
N TRP A 243 -4.76 -5.66 15.09
CA TRP A 243 -6.16 -5.61 15.47
C TRP A 243 -6.90 -6.83 14.91
N ASN A 244 -7.89 -7.35 15.66
CA ASN A 244 -8.75 -8.42 15.20
C ASN A 244 -10.12 -8.38 15.89
N ASN A 245 -11.14 -8.97 15.25
CA ASN A 245 -12.47 -9.18 15.84
C ASN A 245 -12.76 -10.64 16.20
N ILE A 246 -11.74 -11.49 16.21
CA ILE A 246 -11.83 -12.96 16.43
C ILE A 246 -11.35 -13.41 17.81
N GLY A 247 -11.00 -12.45 18.69
CA GLY A 247 -10.66 -12.74 20.07
C GLY A 247 -9.23 -13.21 20.33
N ILE A 248 -8.30 -12.95 19.42
CA ILE A 248 -6.87 -13.15 19.67
C ILE A 248 -6.45 -12.22 20.79
N LYS A 249 -5.85 -12.81 21.83
CA LYS A 249 -5.39 -12.08 23.01
C LYS A 249 -4.12 -11.33 22.72
N LYS A 250 -3.93 -10.25 23.49
CA LYS A 250 -2.69 -9.48 23.48
C LYS A 250 -1.51 -10.37 23.88
N ASP A 251 -0.54 -10.45 22.97
CA ASP A 251 0.75 -11.10 23.17
C ASP A 251 1.76 -10.26 22.39
N ASP A 252 2.67 -9.59 23.09
CA ASP A 252 3.58 -8.62 22.49
C ASP A 252 4.90 -9.30 22.15
N GLU A 253 5.32 -9.17 20.89
CA GLU A 253 6.57 -9.70 20.38
C GLU A 253 7.29 -8.67 19.51
N ASN A 254 8.61 -8.55 19.61
CA ASN A 254 9.42 -7.73 18.71
C ASN A 254 9.80 -8.56 17.49
N LEU A 255 9.56 -8.01 16.30
CA LEU A 255 9.71 -8.71 15.04
C LEU A 255 10.62 -7.97 14.05
N HIS A 256 11.16 -8.71 13.09
CA HIS A 256 11.59 -8.14 11.81
C HIS A 256 10.44 -8.17 10.81
N THR A 257 10.44 -7.26 9.84
CA THR A 257 9.38 -7.18 8.81
C THR A 257 9.16 -8.49 8.07
N TYR A 258 10.20 -9.25 7.77
CA TYR A 258 10.09 -10.55 7.10
C TYR A 258 9.43 -11.65 7.97
N GLN A 259 9.26 -11.41 9.27
CA GLN A 259 8.59 -12.35 10.20
C GLN A 259 7.10 -12.03 10.39
N LEU A 260 6.66 -10.82 10.05
CA LEU A 260 5.31 -10.33 10.40
C LEU A 260 4.20 -11.22 9.83
N ALA A 261 4.27 -11.61 8.57
CA ALA A 261 3.24 -12.44 7.94
C ALA A 261 3.23 -13.87 8.51
N ALA A 262 4.40 -14.46 8.78
CA ALA A 262 4.50 -15.75 9.44
C ALA A 262 3.91 -15.72 10.87
N TYR A 263 4.18 -14.64 11.61
CA TYR A 263 3.61 -14.45 12.96
C TYR A 263 2.08 -14.29 12.92
N MET A 264 1.55 -13.52 11.98
CA MET A 264 0.10 -13.37 11.81
C MET A 264 -0.60 -14.69 11.47
N THR A 265 -0.04 -15.46 10.54
CA THR A 265 -0.62 -16.73 10.12
C THR A 265 -0.51 -17.80 11.21
N ASP A 266 0.56 -17.77 12.02
CA ASP A 266 0.74 -18.64 13.19
C ASP A 266 -0.33 -18.37 14.28
N MET A 267 -0.74 -17.12 14.49
CA MET A 267 -1.79 -16.74 15.44
C MET A 267 -3.16 -17.40 15.18
N VAL A 268 -3.40 -17.85 13.97
CA VAL A 268 -4.65 -18.50 13.54
C VAL A 268 -4.43 -19.94 13.08
N ASP A 269 -3.33 -20.56 13.51
CA ASP A 269 -2.94 -21.94 13.17
C ASP A 269 -2.92 -22.19 11.64
N LEU A 270 -2.57 -21.18 10.85
CA LEU A 270 -2.55 -21.25 9.40
C LEU A 270 -1.12 -21.46 8.90
N GLN A 271 -0.82 -22.67 8.45
CA GLN A 271 0.45 -23.00 7.78
C GLN A 271 0.26 -22.87 6.26
N VAL A 272 0.89 -21.87 5.65
CA VAL A 272 0.81 -21.61 4.22
C VAL A 272 2.17 -21.31 3.65
N GLY A 273 2.37 -21.70 2.40
CA GLY A 273 3.60 -21.44 1.67
C GLY A 273 4.82 -22.18 2.25
N THR A 274 5.92 -22.07 1.53
CA THR A 274 7.19 -22.70 1.95
C THR A 274 7.91 -21.85 2.98
N ILE A 275 8.03 -20.55 2.72
CA ILE A 275 8.82 -19.63 3.55
C ILE A 275 8.14 -19.35 4.89
N PHE A 276 6.83 -19.08 4.90
CA PHE A 276 6.11 -18.78 6.15
C PHE A 276 6.01 -20.02 7.04
N THR A 277 5.73 -21.20 6.46
CA THR A 277 5.76 -22.49 7.20
C THR A 277 7.16 -22.79 7.77
N TYR A 278 8.22 -22.53 7.00
CA TYR A 278 9.59 -22.67 7.51
C TYR A 278 9.81 -21.76 8.73
N GLN A 279 9.46 -20.48 8.63
CA GLN A 279 9.63 -19.53 9.73
C GLN A 279 8.86 -19.93 10.99
N GLN A 280 7.60 -20.34 10.87
CA GLN A 280 6.78 -20.78 12.00
C GLN A 280 7.42 -21.97 12.74
N ASN A 281 7.96 -22.94 12.00
CA ASN A 281 8.49 -24.18 12.58
C ASN A 281 9.97 -24.08 13.01
N HIS A 282 10.75 -23.12 12.47
CA HIS A 282 12.20 -23.06 12.65
C HIS A 282 12.72 -21.75 13.23
N LYS A 283 11.87 -20.82 13.66
CA LYS A 283 12.27 -19.49 14.18
C LYS A 283 13.30 -19.54 15.33
N ASN A 284 13.37 -20.65 16.05
CA ASN A 284 14.30 -20.87 17.17
C ASN A 284 15.53 -21.74 16.77
N SER A 285 15.70 -22.10 15.51
CA SER A 285 16.85 -22.89 15.05
C SER A 285 18.12 -22.03 15.05
N GLU A 286 19.25 -22.63 15.40
CA GLU A 286 20.57 -21.98 15.30
C GLU A 286 20.91 -21.60 13.84
N THR A 287 20.39 -22.32 12.85
CA THR A 287 20.62 -22.11 11.41
C THR A 287 19.51 -21.29 10.75
N TYR A 288 18.55 -20.76 11.52
CA TYR A 288 17.34 -20.12 10.99
C TYR A 288 17.59 -19.14 9.84
N LEU A 289 18.50 -18.18 10.02
CA LEU A 289 18.76 -17.17 8.98
C LEU A 289 19.58 -17.71 7.79
N GLU A 290 20.46 -18.69 8.04
CA GLU A 290 21.27 -19.32 6.97
C GLU A 290 20.36 -20.16 6.06
N ASP A 291 19.46 -20.93 6.66
CA ASP A 291 18.51 -21.77 5.93
C ASP A 291 17.48 -20.89 5.20
N LEU A 292 16.94 -19.84 5.86
CA LEU A 292 16.02 -18.90 5.22
C LEU A 292 16.67 -18.22 4.00
N LYS A 293 17.95 -17.85 4.10
CA LYS A 293 18.71 -17.28 2.99
C LYS A 293 18.88 -18.30 1.85
N ALA A 294 19.16 -19.55 2.18
CA ALA A 294 19.33 -20.62 1.19
C ALA A 294 18.02 -20.94 0.45
N LEU A 295 16.90 -21.01 1.20
CA LEU A 295 15.56 -21.18 0.64
C LEU A 295 15.20 -20.00 -0.29
N GLY A 296 15.41 -18.77 0.17
CA GLY A 296 15.16 -17.57 -0.63
C GLY A 296 16.01 -17.50 -1.88
N TYR A 297 17.29 -17.91 -1.81
CA TYR A 297 18.14 -17.97 -2.98
C TYR A 297 17.62 -18.99 -4.00
N ASP A 298 17.23 -20.21 -3.55
CA ASP A 298 16.70 -21.22 -4.45
C ASP A 298 15.37 -20.80 -5.08
N MET A 299 14.51 -20.14 -4.31
CA MET A 299 13.25 -19.57 -4.79
C MET A 299 13.48 -18.49 -5.86
N LEU A 300 14.39 -17.54 -5.60
CA LEU A 300 14.53 -16.35 -6.44
C LEU A 300 15.56 -16.52 -7.56
N TYR A 301 16.62 -17.32 -7.38
CA TYR A 301 17.74 -17.41 -8.32
C TYR A 301 18.16 -18.85 -8.65
N GLY A 302 17.75 -19.80 -7.83
CA GLY A 302 18.10 -21.21 -7.94
C GLY A 302 17.28 -21.97 -8.99
N LYS A 303 17.18 -23.25 -8.77
CA LYS A 303 16.45 -24.17 -9.63
C LYS A 303 15.07 -24.53 -9.09
N GLY A 304 14.63 -23.93 -7.99
CA GLY A 304 13.35 -24.19 -7.35
C GLY A 304 13.28 -25.59 -6.72
N TYR A 305 14.37 -26.07 -6.18
CA TYR A 305 14.40 -27.38 -5.49
C TYR A 305 13.42 -27.43 -4.31
N ILE A 306 13.18 -26.28 -3.66
CA ILE A 306 12.18 -26.14 -2.61
C ILE A 306 10.76 -26.51 -3.08
N TYR A 307 10.51 -26.46 -4.38
CA TYR A 307 9.24 -26.85 -5.04
C TYR A 307 9.33 -28.19 -5.78
N GLY A 308 10.41 -28.93 -5.61
CA GLY A 308 10.66 -30.16 -6.37
C GLY A 308 11.30 -29.97 -7.74
N GLY A 309 11.73 -28.75 -8.07
CA GLY A 309 12.38 -28.33 -9.31
C GLY A 309 11.48 -27.46 -10.19
N GLY A 310 11.99 -26.30 -10.55
CA GLY A 310 11.27 -25.27 -11.30
C GLY A 310 10.44 -24.33 -10.42
N ASN A 311 10.02 -23.21 -10.98
CA ASN A 311 9.13 -22.25 -10.32
C ASN A 311 7.68 -22.59 -10.66
N PRO A 312 6.82 -22.94 -9.67
CA PRO A 312 5.42 -23.29 -9.92
C PRO A 312 4.50 -22.09 -10.11
N PHE A 313 4.98 -20.86 -9.84
CA PHE A 313 4.16 -19.66 -9.86
C PHE A 313 4.18 -18.99 -11.23
N GLU A 314 3.02 -18.48 -11.64
CA GLU A 314 2.83 -17.69 -12.85
C GLU A 314 2.27 -16.32 -12.48
N ALA A 315 2.66 -15.27 -13.22
CA ALA A 315 2.12 -13.94 -13.01
C ALA A 315 0.59 -13.93 -13.20
N THR A 316 -0.12 -13.27 -12.29
CA THR A 316 -1.57 -13.11 -12.41
C THR A 316 -1.93 -12.18 -13.58
N LYS A 317 -3.19 -12.23 -14.01
CA LYS A 317 -3.76 -11.24 -14.91
C LYS A 317 -4.19 -10.00 -14.12
N LEU A 318 -3.28 -9.40 -13.36
CA LEU A 318 -3.54 -8.29 -12.45
C LEU A 318 -4.57 -7.31 -13.03
N LYS A 319 -5.75 -7.24 -12.41
CA LYS A 319 -6.78 -6.29 -12.78
C LYS A 319 -6.51 -4.95 -12.11
N MET A 320 -6.46 -3.88 -12.88
CA MET A 320 -6.31 -2.54 -12.34
C MET A 320 -7.65 -1.98 -11.86
N GLY A 321 -7.73 -1.70 -10.53
CA GLY A 321 -8.96 -1.32 -9.84
C GLY A 321 -9.92 -2.49 -9.62
N VAL A 322 -10.66 -2.51 -8.51
CA VAL A 322 -11.71 -3.51 -8.26
C VAL A 322 -12.96 -3.23 -9.08
N ASN A 323 -13.33 -1.95 -9.20
CA ASN A 323 -14.50 -1.50 -9.93
C ASN A 323 -14.18 -1.27 -11.42
N ASP A 324 -14.98 -1.86 -12.32
CA ASP A 324 -14.81 -1.68 -13.76
C ASP A 324 -15.17 -0.25 -14.17
N ILE A 325 -14.33 0.36 -14.99
CA ILE A 325 -14.69 1.58 -15.71
C ILE A 325 -15.52 1.18 -16.91
N LYS A 326 -16.73 1.76 -17.02
CA LYS A 326 -17.70 1.39 -18.07
C LYS A 326 -18.22 2.60 -18.82
N ILE A 327 -18.44 2.44 -20.13
CA ILE A 327 -19.17 3.39 -20.95
C ILE A 327 -20.61 2.86 -21.09
N ASP A 328 -21.58 3.66 -20.65
CA ASP A 328 -23.00 3.36 -20.86
C ASP A 328 -23.46 3.90 -22.23
N LYS A 329 -23.06 5.13 -22.56
CA LYS A 329 -23.39 5.75 -23.87
C LYS A 329 -22.54 6.99 -24.15
N VAL A 330 -22.39 7.30 -25.44
CA VAL A 330 -21.88 8.58 -25.95
C VAL A 330 -23.06 9.45 -26.34
N VAL A 331 -23.07 10.71 -25.91
CA VAL A 331 -24.18 11.66 -26.14
C VAL A 331 -23.62 12.96 -26.72
N LYS A 332 -24.21 13.45 -27.82
CA LYS A 332 -23.92 14.76 -28.38
C LYS A 332 -24.92 15.79 -27.86
N ILE A 333 -24.41 16.91 -27.28
CA ILE A 333 -25.22 18.03 -26.81
C ILE A 333 -24.63 19.30 -27.42
N GLY A 334 -25.40 19.96 -28.32
CA GLY A 334 -24.85 20.99 -29.17
C GLY A 334 -23.76 20.42 -30.08
N ASP A 335 -22.57 21.06 -30.05
CA ASP A 335 -21.41 20.62 -30.84
C ASP A 335 -20.42 19.77 -30.04
N LYS A 336 -20.74 19.42 -28.78
CA LYS A 336 -19.83 18.69 -27.90
C LYS A 336 -20.32 17.28 -27.57
N TYR A 337 -19.36 16.36 -27.46
CA TYR A 337 -19.60 14.99 -27.04
C TYR A 337 -19.36 14.81 -25.53
N TYR A 338 -20.22 14.00 -24.93
CA TYR A 338 -20.17 13.57 -23.54
C TYR A 338 -20.23 12.06 -23.47
N ILE A 339 -19.34 11.46 -22.70
CA ILE A 339 -19.35 10.04 -22.41
C ILE A 339 -20.00 9.85 -21.05
N LYS A 340 -21.14 9.16 -21.03
CA LYS A 340 -21.80 8.72 -19.80
C LYS A 340 -21.37 7.31 -19.47
N GLY A 341 -21.11 7.04 -18.20
CA GLY A 341 -20.61 5.76 -17.76
C GLY A 341 -20.49 5.66 -16.24
N GLN A 342 -19.57 4.82 -15.79
CA GLN A 342 -19.41 4.48 -14.38
C GLN A 342 -17.94 4.44 -14.01
N ASN A 343 -17.65 4.81 -12.76
CA ASN A 343 -16.33 4.74 -12.11
C ASN A 343 -15.24 5.59 -12.77
N PHE A 344 -15.62 6.65 -13.49
CA PHE A 344 -14.64 7.59 -14.03
C PHE A 344 -13.92 8.32 -12.90
N THR A 345 -12.63 8.61 -13.12
CA THR A 345 -11.79 9.42 -12.24
C THR A 345 -11.15 10.56 -13.02
N GLN A 346 -10.39 11.43 -12.34
CA GLN A 346 -9.60 12.49 -13.00
C GLN A 346 -8.54 11.95 -13.97
N HIS A 347 -8.22 10.65 -13.88
CA HIS A 347 -7.27 9.94 -14.73
C HIS A 347 -7.93 9.25 -15.93
N SER A 348 -9.28 9.26 -16.00
CA SER A 348 -10.03 8.73 -17.13
C SER A 348 -9.89 9.66 -18.33
N LYS A 349 -9.45 9.12 -19.45
CA LYS A 349 -9.30 9.81 -20.72
C LYS A 349 -10.04 9.09 -21.81
N VAL A 350 -10.76 9.86 -22.63
CA VAL A 350 -11.37 9.29 -23.84
C VAL A 350 -10.25 9.03 -24.86
N THR A 351 -10.26 7.87 -25.44
CA THR A 351 -9.33 7.48 -26.51
C THR A 351 -10.10 7.06 -27.75
N LEU A 352 -9.54 7.38 -28.93
CA LEU A 352 -10.05 6.96 -30.22
C LEU A 352 -8.89 6.40 -31.03
N ASN A 353 -9.01 5.16 -31.49
CA ASN A 353 -7.94 4.46 -32.23
C ASN A 353 -6.57 4.51 -31.49
N GLY A 354 -6.59 4.39 -30.16
CA GLY A 354 -5.39 4.44 -29.31
C GLY A 354 -4.82 5.84 -29.05
N LYS A 355 -5.43 6.90 -29.61
CA LYS A 355 -5.01 8.29 -29.38
C LYS A 355 -5.86 8.93 -28.27
N GLU A 356 -5.21 9.55 -27.27
CA GLU A 356 -5.87 10.35 -26.22
C GLU A 356 -6.54 11.59 -26.84
N LEU A 357 -7.82 11.80 -26.52
CA LEU A 357 -8.58 12.98 -26.85
C LEU A 357 -8.58 13.96 -25.66
N GLN A 358 -8.69 15.27 -25.94
CA GLN A 358 -8.79 16.28 -24.89
C GLN A 358 -10.06 16.09 -24.06
N THR A 359 -9.89 15.41 -22.92
CA THR A 359 -10.95 15.00 -22.02
C THR A 359 -11.03 15.87 -20.78
N ILE A 360 -12.23 16.30 -20.39
CA ILE A 360 -12.52 16.93 -19.12
C ILE A 360 -13.32 15.98 -18.23
N TYR A 361 -12.88 15.80 -16.99
CA TYR A 361 -13.60 15.06 -15.96
C TYR A 361 -14.70 15.94 -15.37
N LEU A 362 -15.95 15.52 -15.50
CA LEU A 362 -17.12 16.25 -14.99
C LEU A 362 -17.74 15.55 -13.77
N GLY A 363 -17.34 14.34 -13.49
CA GLY A 363 -17.80 13.52 -12.37
C GLY A 363 -17.69 12.04 -12.68
N GLU A 364 -17.98 11.19 -11.71
CA GLU A 364 -17.79 9.73 -11.77
C GLU A 364 -18.60 9.06 -12.89
N GLY A 365 -19.65 9.70 -13.37
CA GLY A 365 -20.51 9.19 -14.44
C GLY A 365 -20.42 9.94 -15.75
N VAL A 366 -19.58 11.00 -15.86
CA VAL A 366 -19.56 11.84 -17.06
C VAL A 366 -18.16 12.37 -17.37
N LEU A 367 -17.72 12.15 -18.61
CA LEU A 367 -16.58 12.84 -19.21
C LEU A 367 -17.07 13.72 -20.37
N GLY A 368 -16.44 14.89 -20.57
CA GLY A 368 -16.68 15.77 -21.71
C GLY A 368 -15.48 15.79 -22.65
N LEU A 369 -15.73 15.97 -23.95
CA LEU A 369 -14.68 16.23 -24.94
C LEU A 369 -14.56 17.71 -25.24
N LEU A 370 -13.33 18.20 -25.30
CA LEU A 370 -13.01 19.58 -25.63
C LEU A 370 -12.76 19.78 -27.14
N GLU A 371 -12.43 18.70 -27.84
CA GLU A 371 -12.22 18.69 -29.30
C GLU A 371 -13.39 18.08 -30.06
N ASP A 372 -13.48 18.41 -31.31
CA ASP A 372 -14.52 17.89 -32.19
C ASP A 372 -14.15 16.48 -32.67
N VAL A 373 -15.14 15.63 -32.80
CA VAL A 373 -15.00 14.24 -33.27
C VAL A 373 -16.00 13.99 -34.36
N ASP A 374 -15.59 13.24 -35.40
CA ASP A 374 -16.51 12.81 -36.44
C ASP A 374 -17.62 11.95 -35.82
N PRO A 375 -18.89 12.22 -36.14
CA PRO A 375 -20.00 11.40 -35.66
C PRO A 375 -19.87 9.90 -35.94
N GLU A 376 -19.20 9.52 -37.04
CA GLU A 376 -18.96 8.12 -37.38
C GLU A 376 -17.96 7.43 -36.46
N ASP A 377 -17.07 8.20 -35.85
CA ASP A 377 -16.05 7.70 -34.89
C ASP A 377 -16.60 7.58 -33.46
N ALA A 378 -17.71 8.23 -33.13
CA ALA A 378 -18.26 8.23 -31.76
C ALA A 378 -18.48 6.82 -31.16
N PRO A 379 -18.97 5.80 -31.93
CA PRO A 379 -19.11 4.44 -31.39
C PRO A 379 -17.79 3.73 -31.10
N ASN A 380 -16.67 4.21 -31.63
CA ASN A 380 -15.34 3.62 -31.47
C ASN A 380 -14.57 4.25 -30.31
N MET A 381 -15.16 5.21 -29.61
CA MET A 381 -14.54 5.84 -28.44
C MET A 381 -14.45 4.84 -27.30
N LYS A 382 -13.29 4.82 -26.65
CA LYS A 382 -13.03 4.06 -25.43
C LYS A 382 -12.61 5.01 -24.32
N VAL A 383 -12.67 4.55 -23.08
CA VAL A 383 -12.09 5.26 -21.93
C VAL A 383 -10.89 4.47 -21.44
N SER A 384 -9.75 5.14 -21.40
CA SER A 384 -8.51 4.59 -20.83
C SER A 384 -8.19 5.26 -19.52
N GLN A 385 -7.73 4.48 -18.56
CA GLN A 385 -7.17 4.98 -17.31
C GLN A 385 -5.67 5.20 -17.50
N ILE A 386 -5.22 6.44 -17.38
CA ILE A 386 -3.86 6.84 -17.78
C ILE A 386 -3.08 7.40 -16.60
N GLU A 387 -1.88 6.88 -16.38
CA GLU A 387 -0.93 7.43 -15.43
C GLU A 387 -0.36 8.77 -15.96
N ASN A 388 -0.47 9.83 -15.16
CA ASN A 388 -0.26 11.20 -15.65
C ASN A 388 1.20 11.55 -16.01
N LYS A 389 2.18 10.93 -15.33
CA LYS A 389 3.60 11.30 -15.50
C LYS A 389 4.23 10.62 -16.71
N ASN A 390 4.05 9.32 -16.84
CA ASN A 390 4.66 8.51 -17.90
C ASN A 390 3.70 8.29 -19.07
N LYS A 391 2.42 8.69 -18.94
CA LYS A 391 1.35 8.47 -19.91
C LYS A 391 1.10 6.98 -20.21
N GLU A 392 1.37 6.12 -19.24
CA GLU A 392 1.12 4.69 -19.34
C GLU A 392 -0.39 4.43 -19.25
N ILE A 393 -0.90 3.62 -20.17
CA ILE A 393 -2.28 3.14 -20.16
C ILE A 393 -2.37 1.94 -19.23
N LEU A 394 -3.09 2.08 -18.13
CA LEU A 394 -3.26 1.04 -17.11
C LEU A 394 -4.41 0.09 -17.45
N SER A 395 -5.48 0.60 -18.02
CA SER A 395 -6.61 -0.16 -18.56
C SER A 395 -7.36 0.63 -19.61
N THR A 396 -8.15 -0.05 -20.42
CA THR A 396 -9.04 0.55 -21.43
C THR A 396 -10.35 -0.23 -21.45
N THR A 397 -11.49 0.47 -21.56
CA THR A 397 -12.80 -0.17 -21.73
C THR A 397 -12.85 -1.00 -23.02
N GLU A 398 -13.66 -2.04 -23.02
CA GLU A 398 -13.90 -2.89 -24.19
C GLU A 398 -14.48 -2.11 -25.40
#